data_61513fb8976e10f3bd7261b55fbeb1ae
#
_entry.id   61513fb8976e10f3bd7261b55fbeb1ae
#
_cell.length_a   1.000
_cell.length_b   1.000
_cell.length_c   1.000
_cell.angle_alpha   90.00
_cell.angle_beta   90.00
_cell.angle_gamma   90.00
#
_symmetry.space_group_name_H-M   'P 1'
#
loop_
_entity.id
_entity.type
_entity.pdbx_description
1 polymer ?
#
loop_
_entity_poly.entity_id
_entity_poly.type
_entity_poly.pdbx_seq_one_letter_code
_entity_poly.pdbx_strand_id
1 'polypeptide(L)'
;MYKALIRRQIRSQIAELNRGNFEPLRRTVADDAELAFPGNNSWAGQFRAPRTGRASHTTHRGIAELVAFAERFVAAGLQIDIDDIVINGGPWNTRIVARATDVARDDDGNVLYENRVAIFIEARWGKIRRWEDYLDTEQVAAWDRALGIAREPATA
;
A
#
# COMPACT_ATOMS: atom_id res chain seq x y z
N MET A 1 16.34 -4.84 -20.86
CA MET A 1 17.10 -5.15 -19.64
C MET A 1 16.62 -4.38 -18.40
N TYR A 2 16.56 -3.03 -18.39
CA TYR A 2 16.12 -2.21 -17.27
C TYR A 2 14.75 -2.59 -16.69
N LYS A 3 13.69 -2.68 -17.52
CA LYS A 3 12.34 -3.02 -17.08
C LYS A 3 12.22 -4.41 -16.42
N ALA A 4 12.98 -5.38 -16.91
CA ALA A 4 13.03 -6.71 -16.30
C ALA A 4 13.69 -6.67 -14.90
N LEU A 5 14.74 -5.87 -14.74
CA LEU A 5 15.38 -5.63 -13.46
C LEU A 5 14.39 -5.01 -12.47
N ILE A 6 13.65 -3.97 -12.87
CA ILE A 6 12.65 -3.30 -12.01
C ILE A 6 11.54 -4.26 -11.61
N ARG A 7 10.99 -5.07 -12.54
CA ARG A 7 9.98 -6.09 -12.18
C ARG A 7 10.48 -7.06 -11.12
N ARG A 8 11.70 -7.57 -11.31
CA ARG A 8 12.32 -8.49 -10.35
C ARG A 8 12.52 -7.80 -8.99
N GLN A 9 12.99 -6.57 -8.98
CA GLN A 9 13.20 -5.79 -7.76
C GLN A 9 11.89 -5.57 -7.00
N ILE A 10 10.81 -5.17 -7.67
CA ILE A 10 9.50 -4.96 -7.04
C ILE A 10 8.97 -6.25 -6.43
N ARG A 11 8.96 -7.35 -7.17
CA ARG A 11 8.54 -8.66 -6.63
C ARG A 11 9.35 -9.07 -5.41
N SER A 12 10.66 -8.85 -5.45
CA SER A 12 11.54 -9.14 -4.31
C SER A 12 11.22 -8.25 -3.11
N GLN A 13 11.00 -6.97 -3.32
CA GLN A 13 10.66 -6.03 -2.24
C GLN A 13 9.31 -6.35 -1.59
N ILE A 14 8.30 -6.67 -2.38
CA ILE A 14 6.99 -7.09 -1.86
C ILE A 14 7.12 -8.42 -1.09
N ALA A 15 7.89 -9.37 -1.59
CA ALA A 15 8.14 -10.61 -0.87
C ALA A 15 8.84 -10.39 0.48
N GLU A 16 9.78 -9.44 0.55
CA GLU A 16 10.43 -9.06 1.82
C GLU A 16 9.46 -8.32 2.75
N LEU A 17 8.63 -7.42 2.22
CA LEU A 17 7.57 -6.74 2.98
C LEU A 17 6.61 -7.74 3.60
N ASN A 18 6.11 -8.71 2.83
CA ASN A 18 5.22 -9.77 3.30
C ASN A 18 5.84 -10.63 4.43
N ARG A 19 7.16 -10.67 4.52
CA ARG A 19 7.90 -11.34 5.61
C ARG A 19 8.20 -10.42 6.81
N GLY A 20 7.77 -9.16 6.75
CA GLY A 20 8.05 -8.15 7.77
C GLY A 20 9.48 -7.56 7.68
N ASN A 21 10.19 -7.74 6.57
CA ASN A 21 11.47 -7.09 6.33
C ASN A 21 11.29 -5.77 5.58
N PHE A 22 11.36 -4.66 6.30
CA PHE A 22 11.14 -3.31 5.74
C PHE A 22 12.42 -2.62 5.26
N GLU A 23 13.60 -3.24 5.40
CA GLU A 23 14.87 -2.64 4.98
C GLU A 23 14.95 -2.33 3.47
N PRO A 24 14.45 -3.18 2.55
CA PRO A 24 14.40 -2.81 1.14
C PRO A 24 13.51 -1.58 0.87
N LEU A 25 12.39 -1.46 1.58
CA LEU A 25 11.50 -0.31 1.49
C LEU A 25 12.22 0.98 1.95
N ARG A 26 12.87 0.94 3.12
CA ARG A 26 13.65 2.08 3.65
C ARG A 26 14.75 2.56 2.70
N ARG A 27 15.36 1.65 1.95
CA ARG A 27 16.42 1.99 0.98
C ARG A 27 15.89 2.58 -0.32
N THR A 28 14.69 2.22 -0.73
CA THR A 28 14.14 2.57 -2.05
C THR A 28 13.11 3.67 -2.02
N VAL A 29 12.50 3.94 -0.87
CA VAL A 29 11.60 5.08 -0.68
C VAL A 29 12.44 6.35 -0.52
N ALA A 30 12.00 7.44 -1.14
CA ALA A 30 12.60 8.76 -0.95
C ALA A 30 12.11 9.38 0.36
N ASP A 31 12.92 10.25 0.94
CA ASP A 31 12.59 10.89 2.22
C ASP A 31 11.28 11.71 2.16
N ASP A 32 10.98 12.26 1.00
CA ASP A 32 9.78 13.06 0.69
C ASP A 32 8.68 12.28 -0.04
N ALA A 33 8.77 10.94 -0.06
CA ALA A 33 7.80 10.13 -0.77
C ALA A 33 6.38 10.25 -0.20
N GLU A 34 5.41 10.06 -1.06
CA GLU A 34 3.99 10.07 -0.71
C GLU A 34 3.36 8.70 -0.96
N LEU A 35 2.55 8.25 0.00
CA LEU A 35 1.63 7.13 -0.16
C LEU A 35 0.21 7.68 -0.10
N ALA A 36 -0.54 7.55 -1.18
CA ALA A 36 -1.93 7.95 -1.27
C ALA A 36 -2.84 6.71 -1.14
N PHE A 37 -3.63 6.67 -0.07
CA PHE A 37 -4.55 5.58 0.20
C PHE A 37 -6.00 6.07 0.09
N PRO A 38 -6.90 5.35 -0.62
CA PRO A 38 -8.24 5.81 -0.91
C PRO A 38 -9.22 5.60 0.23
N GLY A 39 -10.30 6.34 0.18
CA GLY A 39 -11.47 6.14 1.02
C GLY A 39 -11.41 6.85 2.38
N ASN A 40 -12.43 6.57 3.19
CA ASN A 40 -12.57 7.09 4.54
C ASN A 40 -12.58 5.91 5.53
N ASN A 41 -11.43 5.30 5.69
CA ASN A 41 -11.20 4.12 6.51
C ASN A 41 -10.01 4.34 7.46
N SER A 42 -9.73 3.37 8.31
CA SER A 42 -8.67 3.47 9.31
C SER A 42 -7.27 3.58 8.69
N TRP A 43 -7.07 3.00 7.51
CA TRP A 43 -5.80 3.04 6.78
C TRP A 43 -5.54 4.42 6.19
N ALA A 44 -6.53 5.00 5.49
CA ALA A 44 -6.45 6.37 5.01
C ALA A 44 -6.26 7.36 6.15
N GLY A 45 -6.88 7.11 7.30
CA GLY A 45 -6.82 7.97 8.46
C GLY A 45 -5.65 7.76 9.42
N GLN A 46 -4.72 6.85 9.15
CA GLN A 46 -3.70 6.42 10.12
C GLN A 46 -2.87 7.58 10.73
N PHE A 47 -2.53 8.58 9.93
CA PHE A 47 -1.73 9.72 10.38
C PHE A 47 -2.46 11.06 10.21
N ARG A 48 -3.77 11.04 9.97
CA ARG A 48 -4.55 12.25 9.66
C ARG A 48 -5.79 12.32 10.54
N ALA A 49 -6.16 13.53 10.89
CA ALA A 49 -7.44 13.76 11.56
C ALA A 49 -8.60 13.31 10.68
N PRO A 50 -9.70 12.82 11.27
CA PRO A 50 -10.93 12.53 10.53
C PRO A 50 -11.38 13.76 9.75
N ARG A 51 -11.74 13.57 8.48
CA ARG A 51 -12.34 14.63 7.67
C ARG A 51 -13.85 14.49 7.67
N THR A 52 -14.53 15.61 7.73
CA THR A 52 -15.95 15.69 7.37
C THR A 52 -16.03 15.64 5.84
N GLY A 53 -16.83 14.72 5.30
CA GLY A 53 -16.99 14.54 3.87
C GLY A 53 -16.05 13.47 3.27
N ARG A 54 -16.32 13.11 2.02
CA ARG A 54 -15.61 12.05 1.31
C ARG A 54 -14.39 12.62 0.58
N ALA A 55 -13.20 12.23 1.03
CA ALA A 55 -11.97 12.47 0.27
C ALA A 55 -11.69 11.28 -0.66
N SER A 56 -11.16 11.54 -1.85
CA SER A 56 -10.77 10.48 -2.78
C SER A 56 -9.57 9.68 -2.25
N HIS A 57 -8.59 10.37 -1.69
CA HIS A 57 -7.37 9.79 -1.12
C HIS A 57 -6.91 10.59 0.09
N THR A 58 -6.22 9.90 1.00
CA THR A 58 -5.43 10.54 2.06
C THR A 58 -3.96 10.27 1.79
N THR A 59 -3.13 11.30 1.83
CA THR A 59 -1.70 11.18 1.58
C THR A 59 -0.91 11.10 2.87
N HIS A 60 -0.13 10.05 3.02
CA HIS A 60 0.89 9.87 4.05
C HIS A 60 2.24 10.32 3.47
N ARG A 61 3.07 10.99 4.26
CA ARG A 61 4.27 11.67 3.75
C ARG A 61 5.52 11.26 4.48
N GLY A 62 6.55 11.06 3.69
CA GLY A 62 7.88 10.74 4.16
C GLY A 62 8.07 9.28 4.56
N ILE A 63 9.32 8.86 4.59
CA ILE A 63 9.70 7.47 4.81
C ILE A 63 9.18 6.91 6.14
N ALA A 64 9.10 7.72 7.18
CA ALA A 64 8.65 7.28 8.50
C ALA A 64 7.16 6.86 8.48
N GLU A 65 6.28 7.68 7.88
CA GLU A 65 4.86 7.34 7.77
C GLU A 65 4.63 6.15 6.82
N LEU A 66 5.36 6.07 5.71
CA LEU A 66 5.24 4.96 4.77
C LEU A 66 5.67 3.63 5.39
N VAL A 67 6.77 3.64 6.15
CA VAL A 67 7.23 2.43 6.83
C VAL A 67 6.27 2.03 7.95
N ALA A 68 5.78 2.96 8.76
CA ALA A 68 4.78 2.67 9.78
C ALA A 68 3.46 2.12 9.19
N PHE A 69 3.06 2.60 8.01
CA PHE A 69 1.95 2.03 7.26
C PHE A 69 2.21 0.57 6.87
N ALA A 70 3.39 0.28 6.33
CA ALA A 70 3.80 -1.07 5.95
C ALA A 70 3.94 -2.01 7.17
N GLU A 71 4.48 -1.53 8.28
CA GLU A 71 4.56 -2.27 9.54
C GLU A 71 3.17 -2.65 10.05
N ARG A 72 2.22 -1.71 10.04
CA ARG A 72 0.84 -1.97 10.40
C ARG A 72 0.18 -2.97 9.43
N PHE A 73 0.45 -2.87 8.13
CA PHE A 73 -0.08 -3.76 7.11
C PHE A 73 0.29 -5.22 7.41
N VAL A 74 1.57 -5.47 7.66
CA VAL A 74 2.07 -6.81 8.01
C VAL A 74 1.57 -7.26 9.38
N ALA A 75 1.53 -6.38 10.38
CA ALA A 75 1.01 -6.70 11.71
C ALA A 75 -0.49 -7.07 11.71
N ALA A 76 -1.24 -6.57 10.72
CA ALA A 76 -2.64 -6.97 10.48
C ALA A 76 -2.78 -8.30 9.71
N GLY A 77 -1.68 -9.02 9.46
CA GLY A 77 -1.67 -10.27 8.71
C GLY A 77 -1.87 -10.11 7.21
N LEU A 78 -1.81 -8.88 6.71
CA LEU A 78 -1.99 -8.60 5.28
C LEU A 78 -0.74 -8.94 4.48
N GLN A 79 -0.93 -9.43 3.28
CA GLN A 79 0.10 -9.72 2.28
C GLN A 79 -0.35 -9.19 0.93
N ILE A 80 0.63 -8.89 0.08
CA ILE A 80 0.39 -8.45 -1.30
C ILE A 80 0.83 -9.57 -2.24
N ASP A 81 -0.12 -10.10 -2.99
CA ASP A 81 0.13 -11.07 -4.06
C ASP A 81 0.09 -10.35 -5.41
N ILE A 82 1.25 -10.27 -6.09
CA ILE A 82 1.38 -9.55 -7.37
C ILE A 82 1.09 -10.47 -8.56
N ASP A 83 0.03 -10.16 -9.31
CA ASP A 83 -0.33 -10.85 -10.55
C ASP A 83 0.54 -10.38 -11.72
N ASP A 84 0.52 -9.08 -12.00
CA ASP A 84 1.17 -8.49 -13.17
C ASP A 84 1.80 -7.12 -12.86
N ILE A 85 2.85 -6.78 -13.60
CA ILE A 85 3.56 -5.50 -13.48
C ILE A 85 3.83 -4.92 -14.86
N VAL A 86 3.28 -3.74 -15.11
CA VAL A 86 3.57 -2.93 -16.29
C VAL A 86 4.55 -1.81 -15.92
N ILE A 87 5.60 -1.63 -16.71
CA ILE A 87 6.63 -0.62 -16.47
C ILE A 87 6.80 0.24 -17.71
N ASN A 88 6.75 1.55 -17.50
CA ASN A 88 7.04 2.54 -18.53
C ASN A 88 8.17 3.49 -18.07
N GLY A 89 8.82 4.15 -19.04
CA GLY A 89 9.89 5.10 -18.79
C GLY A 89 11.27 4.47 -18.58
N GLY A 90 12.20 5.30 -18.18
CA GLY A 90 13.59 4.97 -17.86
C GLY A 90 13.96 5.33 -16.43
N PRO A 91 15.25 5.19 -16.02
CA PRO A 91 15.67 5.43 -14.64
C PRO A 91 15.32 6.80 -14.08
N TRP A 92 15.27 7.80 -14.94
CA TRP A 92 14.96 9.20 -14.56
C TRP A 92 13.47 9.48 -14.35
N ASN A 93 12.60 8.60 -14.85
CA ASN A 93 11.14 8.71 -14.71
C ASN A 93 10.50 7.34 -14.95
N THR A 94 10.54 6.48 -13.96
CA THR A 94 9.95 5.14 -14.01
C THR A 94 8.53 5.20 -13.48
N ARG A 95 7.58 4.74 -14.28
CA ARG A 95 6.19 4.55 -13.89
C ARG A 95 5.84 3.09 -13.90
N ILE A 96 5.26 2.62 -12.82
CA ILE A 96 4.94 1.22 -12.59
C ILE A 96 3.45 1.14 -12.25
N VAL A 97 2.78 0.17 -12.86
CA VAL A 97 1.44 -0.24 -12.46
C VAL A 97 1.49 -1.71 -12.13
N ALA A 98 1.16 -2.07 -10.91
CA ALA A 98 1.00 -3.45 -10.50
C ALA A 98 -0.49 -3.77 -10.32
N ARG A 99 -0.92 -4.91 -10.86
CA ARG A 99 -2.18 -5.54 -10.49
C ARG A 99 -1.86 -6.57 -9.42
N ALA A 100 -2.54 -6.45 -8.30
CA ALA A 100 -2.27 -7.29 -7.14
C ALA A 100 -3.55 -7.62 -6.39
N THR A 101 -3.43 -8.48 -5.40
CA THR A 101 -4.47 -8.81 -4.43
C THR A 101 -3.88 -8.66 -3.03
N ASP A 102 -4.52 -7.85 -2.20
CA ASP A 102 -4.26 -7.79 -0.77
C ASP A 102 -5.06 -8.90 -0.09
N VAL A 103 -4.40 -9.71 0.70
CA VAL A 103 -5.02 -10.88 1.34
C VAL A 103 -4.58 -11.01 2.79
N ALA A 104 -5.52 -11.32 3.68
CA ALA A 104 -5.23 -11.81 5.03
C ALA A 104 -5.77 -13.24 5.19
N ARG A 105 -5.02 -14.09 5.88
CA ARG A 105 -5.37 -15.48 6.15
C ARG A 105 -5.28 -15.76 7.65
N ASP A 106 -6.08 -16.72 8.13
CA ASP A 106 -5.90 -17.30 9.45
C ASP A 106 -4.76 -18.33 9.50
N ASP A 107 -4.50 -18.88 10.69
CA ASP A 107 -3.45 -19.88 10.90
C ASP A 107 -3.70 -21.20 10.13
N ASP A 108 -4.95 -21.49 9.78
CA ASP A 108 -5.35 -22.64 8.98
C ASP A 108 -5.27 -22.37 7.47
N GLY A 109 -4.93 -21.13 7.07
CA GLY A 109 -4.80 -20.70 5.68
C GLY A 109 -6.11 -20.25 5.02
N ASN A 110 -7.21 -20.16 5.77
CA ASN A 110 -8.48 -19.65 5.23
C ASN A 110 -8.38 -18.14 4.98
N VAL A 111 -8.95 -17.69 3.88
CA VAL A 111 -8.98 -16.27 3.52
C VAL A 111 -9.99 -15.53 4.40
N LEU A 112 -9.50 -14.60 5.21
CA LEU A 112 -10.31 -13.72 6.05
C LEU A 112 -10.65 -12.41 5.36
N TYR A 113 -9.75 -11.93 4.51
CA TYR A 113 -9.88 -10.70 3.74
C TYR A 113 -9.23 -10.87 2.39
N GLU A 114 -9.86 -10.36 1.35
CA GLU A 114 -9.32 -10.28 0.00
C GLU A 114 -9.79 -8.99 -0.66
N ASN A 115 -8.86 -8.27 -1.28
CA ASN A 115 -9.19 -7.07 -2.04
C ASN A 115 -8.28 -6.93 -3.26
N ARG A 116 -8.86 -6.65 -4.42
CA ARG A 116 -8.08 -6.40 -5.63
C ARG A 116 -7.57 -4.97 -5.64
N VAL A 117 -6.28 -4.82 -5.88
CA VAL A 117 -5.62 -3.52 -5.87
C VAL A 117 -4.87 -3.25 -7.18
N ALA A 118 -4.98 -2.04 -7.66
CA ALA A 118 -4.08 -1.48 -8.65
C ALA A 118 -3.14 -0.50 -7.95
N ILE A 119 -1.86 -0.78 -7.98
CA ILE A 119 -0.83 0.03 -7.33
C ILE A 119 -0.11 0.85 -8.40
N PHE A 120 -0.15 2.17 -8.28
CA PHE A 120 0.60 3.09 -9.13
C PHE A 120 1.82 3.60 -8.40
N ILE A 121 3.02 3.40 -8.98
CA ILE A 121 4.27 3.85 -8.38
C ILE A 121 5.01 4.76 -9.37
N GLU A 122 5.46 5.89 -8.87
CA GLU A 122 6.43 6.75 -9.56
C GLU A 122 7.78 6.64 -8.86
N ALA A 123 8.82 6.37 -9.66
CA ALA A 123 10.18 6.28 -9.14
C ALA A 123 11.15 7.09 -10.02
N ARG A 124 12.18 7.63 -9.40
CA ARG A 124 13.26 8.37 -10.05
C ARG A 124 14.59 7.92 -9.48
N TRP A 125 15.48 7.49 -10.37
CA TRP A 125 16.83 7.00 -10.01
C TRP A 125 16.79 5.91 -8.93
N GLY A 126 15.83 4.99 -9.04
CA GLY A 126 15.65 3.87 -8.12
C GLY A 126 14.98 4.23 -6.79
N LYS A 127 14.55 5.48 -6.59
CA LYS A 127 13.82 5.93 -5.40
C LYS A 127 12.35 6.13 -5.71
N ILE A 128 11.48 5.49 -4.92
CA ILE A 128 10.02 5.69 -4.96
C ILE A 128 9.72 7.09 -4.43
N ARG A 129 8.96 7.86 -5.20
CA ARG A 129 8.49 9.21 -4.89
C ARG A 129 7.02 9.25 -4.56
N ARG A 130 6.25 8.38 -5.21
CA ARG A 130 4.81 8.31 -5.05
C ARG A 130 4.35 6.87 -5.14
N TRP A 131 3.42 6.52 -4.27
CA TRP A 131 2.72 5.25 -4.25
C TRP A 131 1.24 5.53 -4.08
N GLU A 132 0.40 5.01 -4.97
CA GLU A 132 -1.04 5.21 -4.92
C GLU A 132 -1.74 3.86 -5.06
N ASP A 133 -2.63 3.57 -4.12
CA ASP A 133 -3.47 2.39 -4.16
C ASP A 133 -4.88 2.74 -4.67
N TYR A 134 -5.41 1.87 -5.52
CA TYR A 134 -6.77 1.92 -6.03
C TYR A 134 -7.42 0.56 -5.79
N LEU A 135 -8.31 0.51 -4.84
CA LEU A 135 -8.95 -0.71 -4.37
C LEU A 135 -10.41 -0.48 -3.96
N ASP A 136 -11.13 -1.54 -3.62
CA ASP A 136 -12.48 -1.43 -3.09
C ASP A 136 -12.44 -0.95 -1.63
N THR A 137 -12.82 0.29 -1.42
CA THR A 137 -12.82 0.93 -0.10
C THR A 137 -13.92 0.42 0.82
N GLU A 138 -14.99 -0.18 0.29
CA GLU A 138 -16.03 -0.82 1.09
C GLU A 138 -15.53 -2.12 1.71
N GLN A 139 -14.70 -2.89 0.98
CA GLN A 139 -14.02 -4.06 1.53
C GLN A 139 -13.08 -3.67 2.68
N VAL A 140 -12.32 -2.60 2.54
CA VAL A 140 -11.45 -2.08 3.61
C VAL A 140 -12.28 -1.68 4.84
N ALA A 141 -13.38 -0.95 4.63
CA ALA A 141 -14.26 -0.56 5.73
C ALA A 141 -14.97 -1.75 6.38
N ALA A 142 -15.31 -2.79 5.62
CA ALA A 142 -15.85 -4.04 6.16
C ALA A 142 -14.81 -4.76 7.02
N TRP A 143 -13.56 -4.80 6.58
CA TRP A 143 -12.45 -5.38 7.34
C TRP A 143 -12.18 -4.60 8.64
N ASP A 144 -12.16 -3.28 8.60
CA ASP A 144 -12.05 -2.43 9.79
C ASP A 144 -13.14 -2.77 10.82
N ARG A 145 -14.39 -2.96 10.37
CA ARG A 145 -15.50 -3.37 11.26
C ARG A 145 -15.28 -4.75 11.86
N ALA A 146 -14.84 -5.71 11.06
CA ALA A 146 -14.56 -7.06 11.53
C ALA A 146 -13.45 -7.10 12.59
N LEU A 147 -12.46 -6.22 12.47
CA LEU A 147 -11.38 -6.06 13.44
C LEU A 147 -11.75 -5.18 14.65
N GLY A 148 -12.98 -4.67 14.73
CA GLY A 148 -13.41 -3.75 15.78
C GLY A 148 -12.74 -2.38 15.74
N ILE A 149 -12.18 -1.98 14.58
CA ILE A 149 -11.47 -0.72 14.34
C ILE A 149 -12.40 0.33 13.72
N ALA A 150 -13.69 -0.01 13.55
CA ALA A 150 -14.67 0.88 12.92
C ALA A 150 -14.69 2.25 13.62
N ARG A 151 -14.40 3.31 12.87
CA ARG A 151 -14.61 4.68 13.35
C ARG A 151 -16.10 4.90 13.54
N GLU A 152 -16.48 5.38 14.70
CA GLU A 152 -17.80 5.98 14.84
C GLU A 152 -17.98 7.07 13.76
N PRO A 153 -19.13 7.09 13.06
CA PRO A 153 -19.43 8.20 12.17
C PRO A 153 -19.34 9.48 12.98
N ALA A 154 -18.59 10.47 12.48
CA ALA A 154 -18.58 11.78 13.10
C ALA A 154 -20.05 12.23 13.26
N THR A 155 -20.53 12.29 14.47
CA THR A 155 -21.83 12.87 14.78
C THR A 155 -21.84 14.31 14.28
N ALA A 156 -22.78 14.58 13.38
CA ALA A 156 -22.99 15.88 12.76
C ALA A 156 -23.27 16.97 13.81
#